data_f8da330fa1b6d5d8ef842dbbcc2438a1
#
_entry.id   f8da330fa1b6d5d8ef842dbbcc2438a1
#
_cell.length_a   1.000
_cell.length_b   1.000
_cell.length_c   1.000
_cell.angle_alpha   90.00
_cell.angle_beta   90.00
_cell.angle_gamma   90.00
#
_symmetry.space_group_name_H-M   'P 1'
#
loop_
_entity.id
_entity.type
_entity.pdbx_description
1 polymer ?
#
loop_
_entity_poly.entity_id
_entity_poly.type
_entity_poly.pdbx_seq_one_letter_code
_entity_poly.pdbx_strand_id
1 'polypeptide(L)'
;METTTIKGEGTIVGNYQSNSRQATEALYRFKNQNPLSAQPVLFVIAFIVVIAFPTKHSAQQTIFNVPSTDVLDKGKVYAELDVSFKPSDSSSVSKFSSFVPRVVVGTGSRVEIGLNITGNIQPGPDSTTLVPAIKWKPYQGENGWAFVVGDHLFVPIRNRAYDAGNYVYAEVSKTFKGGTRLTAGGYDFTKNVVAAANRAGGQFGFEQPINKKLSIVADWFTGKHSAGYFTPGVVFKVGPRVTGYAGYSIGNQNASNGNHFFLLEFGYNFN
;
A
#
# COMPACT_ATOMS: atom_id res chain seq x y z
N MET A 1 27.73 -19.28 63.31
CA MET A 1 28.91 -18.89 62.56
C MET A 1 29.26 -20.02 61.62
N GLU A 2 28.72 -20.08 60.47
CA GLU A 2 29.10 -21.03 59.40
C GLU A 2 29.13 -20.36 58.10
N THR A 3 30.30 -20.35 57.49
CA THR A 3 30.64 -19.70 56.26
C THR A 3 30.45 -20.73 55.13
N THR A 4 29.48 -20.53 54.28
CA THR A 4 29.32 -21.38 53.09
C THR A 4 29.87 -20.64 51.87
N THR A 5 30.99 -21.13 51.39
CA THR A 5 31.65 -20.71 50.15
C THR A 5 30.99 -21.42 48.97
N ILE A 6 30.40 -20.70 48.04
CA ILE A 6 29.96 -21.25 46.76
C ILE A 6 30.98 -20.84 45.68
N LYS A 7 31.76 -21.80 45.23
CA LYS A 7 32.51 -21.77 43.96
C LYS A 7 31.56 -22.15 42.85
N GLY A 8 31.56 -21.37 41.79
CA GLY A 8 30.84 -21.68 40.56
C GLY A 8 31.31 -20.80 39.39
N GLU A 9 32.57 -20.98 39.00
CA GLU A 9 33.02 -20.54 37.69
C GLU A 9 32.55 -21.54 36.64
N GLY A 10 31.58 -21.14 35.82
CA GLY A 10 31.10 -21.91 34.69
C GLY A 10 31.20 -21.06 33.43
N THR A 11 32.15 -21.39 32.64
CA THR A 11 32.55 -20.80 31.32
C THR A 11 31.38 -20.68 30.36
N ILE A 12 30.88 -19.48 30.12
CA ILE A 12 29.97 -19.16 28.99
C ILE A 12 30.76 -18.38 27.92
N VAL A 13 31.66 -19.05 27.24
CA VAL A 13 32.39 -18.47 26.11
C VAL A 13 32.17 -19.24 24.76
N GLY A 14 31.47 -20.40 24.83
CA GLY A 14 31.37 -21.31 23.69
C GLY A 14 30.30 -20.98 22.63
N ASN A 15 29.25 -20.23 22.95
CA ASN A 15 28.06 -20.10 22.10
C ASN A 15 27.99 -18.81 21.25
N TYR A 16 28.84 -17.83 21.48
CA TYR A 16 28.80 -16.59 20.69
C TYR A 16 29.57 -16.69 19.37
N GLN A 17 30.55 -17.57 19.25
CA GLN A 17 31.31 -17.72 18.00
C GLN A 17 30.61 -18.57 16.93
N SER A 18 29.73 -19.49 17.30
CA SER A 18 28.99 -20.31 16.31
C SER A 18 27.89 -19.53 15.58
N ASN A 19 27.22 -18.64 16.30
CA ASN A 19 26.16 -17.83 15.71
C ASN A 19 26.68 -16.71 14.78
N SER A 20 27.88 -16.19 15.04
CA SER A 20 28.49 -15.19 14.15
C SER A 20 28.97 -15.80 12.82
N ARG A 21 29.46 -17.05 12.83
CA ARG A 21 29.85 -17.75 11.58
C ARG A 21 28.65 -18.11 10.72
N GLN A 22 27.54 -18.57 11.31
CA GLN A 22 26.32 -18.86 10.55
C GLN A 22 25.69 -17.60 9.96
N ALA A 23 25.70 -16.49 10.68
CA ALA A 23 25.24 -15.20 10.18
C ALA A 23 26.12 -14.68 9.04
N THR A 24 27.45 -14.87 9.13
CA THR A 24 28.38 -14.44 8.09
C THR A 24 28.29 -15.33 6.84
N GLU A 25 28.09 -16.64 6.99
CA GLU A 25 27.87 -17.54 5.85
C GLU A 25 26.50 -17.30 5.17
N ALA A 26 25.47 -16.96 5.93
CA ALA A 26 24.17 -16.56 5.39
C ALA A 26 24.29 -15.27 4.58
N LEU A 27 25.00 -14.27 5.09
CA LEU A 27 25.29 -13.02 4.37
C LEU A 27 26.15 -13.22 3.12
N TYR A 28 27.09 -14.16 3.16
CA TYR A 28 27.93 -14.47 1.98
C TYR A 28 27.15 -15.22 0.89
N ARG A 29 26.21 -16.09 1.26
CA ARG A 29 25.29 -16.75 0.30
C ARG A 29 24.33 -15.75 -0.33
N PHE A 30 23.86 -14.74 0.42
CA PHE A 30 23.02 -13.67 -0.13
C PHE A 30 23.75 -12.77 -1.13
N LYS A 31 25.05 -12.54 -0.93
CA LYS A 31 25.86 -11.67 -1.81
C LYS A 31 26.15 -12.29 -3.18
N ASN A 32 26.03 -13.61 -3.32
CA ASN A 32 26.32 -14.36 -4.55
C ASN A 32 25.06 -14.91 -5.25
N GLN A 33 23.87 -14.60 -4.81
CA GLN A 33 22.66 -14.91 -5.56
C GLN A 33 22.37 -13.78 -6.55
N ASN A 34 22.70 -14.09 -7.75
CA ASN A 34 22.46 -13.48 -9.07
C ASN A 34 21.68 -12.17 -9.19
N PRO A 35 22.13 -11.31 -10.12
CA PRO A 35 21.44 -10.07 -10.47
C PRO A 35 20.04 -10.38 -10.97
N LEU A 36 19.08 -9.57 -10.50
CA LEU A 36 17.75 -9.32 -11.07
C LEU A 36 17.27 -10.41 -12.04
N SER A 37 16.55 -11.40 -11.54
CA SER A 37 15.85 -12.31 -12.44
C SER A 37 14.98 -11.49 -13.39
N ALA A 38 15.05 -11.77 -14.68
CA ALA A 38 14.32 -11.06 -15.74
C ALA A 38 12.79 -11.15 -15.60
N GLN A 39 12.30 -11.89 -14.60
CA GLN A 39 10.88 -12.11 -14.34
C GLN A 39 10.07 -10.83 -14.01
N PRO A 40 10.52 -9.87 -13.15
CA PRO A 40 9.76 -8.65 -12.93
C PRO A 40 9.73 -7.75 -14.18
N VAL A 41 10.78 -7.78 -15.00
CA VAL A 41 10.82 -7.01 -16.25
C VAL A 41 9.84 -7.56 -17.28
N LEU A 42 9.67 -8.89 -17.35
CA LEU A 42 8.69 -9.52 -18.25
C LEU A 42 7.25 -9.21 -17.83
N PHE A 43 6.95 -9.12 -16.53
CA PHE A 43 5.62 -8.73 -16.04
C PHE A 43 5.29 -7.27 -16.38
N VAL A 44 6.25 -6.37 -16.26
CA VAL A 44 6.08 -4.95 -16.65
C VAL A 44 5.88 -4.84 -18.16
N ILE A 45 6.62 -5.58 -18.96
CA ILE A 45 6.49 -5.57 -20.43
C ILE A 45 5.19 -6.23 -20.90
N ALA A 46 4.74 -7.33 -20.27
CA ALA A 46 3.46 -7.96 -20.60
C ALA A 46 2.26 -7.06 -20.27
N PHE A 47 2.37 -6.19 -19.25
CA PHE A 47 1.34 -5.21 -18.92
C PHE A 47 1.25 -4.07 -19.95
N ILE A 48 2.33 -3.76 -20.66
CA ILE A 48 2.39 -2.66 -21.66
C ILE A 48 1.76 -3.04 -23.01
N VAL A 49 1.61 -4.32 -23.35
CA VAL A 49 1.23 -4.79 -24.72
C VAL A 49 -0.29 -4.79 -24.99
N VAL A 50 -1.17 -4.59 -24.00
CA VAL A 50 -2.64 -4.68 -24.20
C VAL A 50 -3.29 -3.32 -24.45
N ILE A 51 -2.69 -2.46 -25.25
CA ILE A 51 -3.24 -1.11 -25.51
C ILE A 51 -3.90 -1.03 -26.88
N ALA A 52 -5.21 -1.21 -26.97
CA ALA A 52 -6.06 -0.56 -27.99
C ALA A 52 -7.56 -0.78 -27.73
N PHE A 53 -8.27 0.27 -27.30
CA PHE A 53 -9.65 0.64 -27.72
C PHE A 53 -10.25 1.66 -26.72
N PRO A 54 -10.97 2.70 -27.19
CA PRO A 54 -11.39 3.80 -26.32
C PRO A 54 -12.71 3.53 -25.60
N THR A 55 -12.72 3.66 -24.29
CA THR A 55 -13.95 3.83 -23.50
C THR A 55 -13.74 4.89 -22.41
N LYS A 56 -14.80 5.67 -22.20
CA LYS A 56 -14.81 6.80 -21.27
C LYS A 56 -15.28 6.32 -19.91
N HIS A 57 -14.44 5.84 -19.04
CA HIS A 57 -14.66 5.84 -17.60
C HIS A 57 -13.33 5.43 -16.94
N SER A 58 -12.75 6.35 -16.18
CA SER A 58 -11.63 6.06 -15.28
C SER A 58 -12.21 6.06 -13.89
N ALA A 59 -12.42 4.90 -13.30
CA ALA A 59 -12.66 4.79 -11.88
C ALA A 59 -11.31 4.69 -11.19
N GLN A 60 -10.98 5.68 -10.40
CA GLN A 60 -9.81 5.70 -9.53
C GLN A 60 -10.19 5.01 -8.22
N GLN A 61 -9.48 3.96 -7.83
CA GLN A 61 -9.82 3.17 -6.64
C GLN A 61 -9.33 3.81 -5.35
N THR A 62 -8.12 4.35 -5.40
CA THR A 62 -7.47 5.10 -4.33
C THR A 62 -6.94 6.41 -4.90
N ILE A 63 -6.66 7.40 -4.07
CA ILE A 63 -5.90 8.58 -4.48
C ILE A 63 -4.44 8.17 -4.62
N PHE A 64 -3.84 7.69 -3.55
CA PHE A 64 -2.65 6.84 -3.46
C PHE A 64 -2.96 5.73 -2.45
N ASN A 65 -2.98 6.05 -1.17
CA ASN A 65 -3.27 5.13 -0.07
C ASN A 65 -4.71 5.25 0.42
N VAL A 66 -5.28 6.47 0.37
CA VAL A 66 -6.64 6.77 0.81
C VAL A 66 -7.63 6.35 -0.28
N PRO A 67 -8.66 5.55 0.05
CA PRO A 67 -9.70 5.18 -0.90
C PRO A 67 -10.40 6.40 -1.50
N SER A 68 -10.71 6.34 -2.78
CA SER A 68 -11.56 7.35 -3.39
C SER A 68 -13.04 7.01 -3.21
N THR A 69 -13.91 8.01 -3.34
CA THR A 69 -15.35 7.76 -3.31
C THR A 69 -15.92 7.22 -4.63
N ASP A 70 -15.05 6.88 -5.60
CA ASP A 70 -15.46 6.25 -6.84
C ASP A 70 -15.67 4.75 -6.63
N VAL A 71 -16.65 4.20 -7.35
CA VAL A 71 -17.00 2.78 -7.38
C VAL A 71 -17.24 2.39 -8.84
N LEU A 72 -16.72 1.25 -9.24
CA LEU A 72 -16.88 0.72 -10.58
C LEU A 72 -18.34 0.38 -10.88
N ASP A 73 -18.77 0.67 -12.10
CA ASP A 73 -20.05 0.23 -12.61
C ASP A 73 -20.10 -1.29 -12.73
N LYS A 74 -21.31 -1.87 -12.73
CA LYS A 74 -21.54 -3.30 -12.85
C LYS A 74 -20.81 -3.91 -14.06
N GLY A 75 -20.02 -4.95 -13.80
CA GLY A 75 -19.27 -5.69 -14.82
C GLY A 75 -18.00 -5.00 -15.29
N LYS A 76 -17.67 -3.80 -14.79
CA LYS A 76 -16.37 -3.17 -15.05
C LYS A 76 -15.30 -3.80 -14.21
N VAL A 77 -14.10 -3.91 -14.78
CA VAL A 77 -12.91 -4.47 -14.13
C VAL A 77 -11.77 -3.45 -14.22
N TYR A 78 -11.08 -3.27 -13.13
CA TYR A 78 -9.89 -2.44 -13.02
C TYR A 78 -8.74 -3.26 -12.43
N ALA A 79 -7.56 -3.17 -13.02
CA ALA A 79 -6.34 -3.73 -12.45
C ALA A 79 -5.33 -2.61 -12.24
N GLU A 80 -4.52 -2.75 -11.19
CA GLU A 80 -3.50 -1.78 -10.80
C GLU A 80 -2.25 -2.51 -10.29
N LEU A 81 -1.10 -1.92 -10.53
CA LEU A 81 0.15 -2.30 -9.93
C LEU A 81 0.75 -1.10 -9.21
N ASP A 82 0.84 -1.19 -7.89
CA ASP A 82 1.51 -0.18 -7.07
C ASP A 82 2.95 -0.60 -6.86
N VAL A 83 3.88 0.31 -7.05
CA VAL A 83 5.31 0.12 -6.85
C VAL A 83 5.81 1.19 -5.91
N SER A 84 6.13 0.78 -4.69
CA SER A 84 6.80 1.66 -3.72
C SER A 84 8.28 1.36 -3.70
N PHE A 85 9.14 2.38 -3.68
CA PHE A 85 10.56 2.16 -3.56
C PHE A 85 11.28 3.28 -2.81
N LYS A 86 12.23 2.86 -1.99
CA LYS A 86 13.17 3.71 -1.26
C LYS A 86 14.57 3.37 -1.75
N PRO A 87 15.25 4.29 -2.47
CA PRO A 87 16.50 3.95 -3.17
C PRO A 87 17.72 3.83 -2.26
N SER A 88 17.67 4.41 -1.05
CA SER A 88 18.80 4.45 -0.13
C SER A 88 18.40 4.11 1.29
N ASP A 89 19.33 3.57 2.07
CA ASP A 89 19.17 3.37 3.49
C ASP A 89 19.06 4.70 4.24
N SER A 90 18.30 4.70 5.34
CA SER A 90 18.30 5.76 6.33
C SER A 90 18.58 5.15 7.71
N SER A 91 18.77 5.99 8.73
CA SER A 91 19.05 5.52 10.10
C SER A 91 17.96 4.59 10.67
N SER A 92 16.74 4.69 10.19
CA SER A 92 15.58 4.00 10.75
C SER A 92 14.93 3.00 9.79
N VAL A 93 15.12 3.16 8.48
CA VAL A 93 14.48 2.32 7.46
C VAL A 93 15.46 1.98 6.35
N SER A 94 15.66 0.71 6.09
CA SER A 94 16.50 0.22 5.00
C SER A 94 15.84 0.51 3.64
N LYS A 95 16.66 0.55 2.59
CA LYS A 95 16.19 0.58 1.20
C LYS A 95 15.27 -0.61 0.91
N PHE A 96 14.23 -0.37 0.14
CA PHE A 96 13.29 -1.43 -0.26
C PHE A 96 12.63 -1.11 -1.60
N SER A 97 12.02 -2.13 -2.18
CA SER A 97 10.97 -2.01 -3.19
C SER A 97 9.81 -2.94 -2.81
N SER A 98 8.59 -2.49 -3.06
CA SER A 98 7.37 -3.25 -2.77
C SER A 98 6.46 -3.20 -3.99
N PHE A 99 5.79 -4.31 -4.27
CA PHE A 99 4.90 -4.48 -5.42
C PHE A 99 3.55 -4.96 -4.92
N VAL A 100 2.49 -4.21 -5.23
CA VAL A 100 1.12 -4.54 -4.82
C VAL A 100 0.23 -4.62 -6.04
N PRO A 101 0.09 -5.80 -6.67
CA PRO A 101 -0.93 -5.99 -7.68
C PRO A 101 -2.32 -5.98 -7.04
N ARG A 102 -3.26 -5.33 -7.74
CA ARG A 102 -4.66 -5.16 -7.34
C ARG A 102 -5.58 -5.46 -8.51
N VAL A 103 -6.72 -6.08 -8.24
CA VAL A 103 -7.83 -6.19 -9.17
C VAL A 103 -9.13 -5.83 -8.47
N VAL A 104 -10.01 -5.11 -9.15
CA VAL A 104 -11.31 -4.68 -8.61
C VAL A 104 -12.40 -4.90 -9.66
N VAL A 105 -13.58 -5.32 -9.22
CA VAL A 105 -14.75 -5.60 -10.06
C VAL A 105 -15.98 -4.89 -9.51
N GLY A 106 -16.67 -4.14 -10.35
CA GLY A 106 -17.97 -3.56 -10.02
C GLY A 106 -19.06 -4.65 -10.08
N THR A 107 -19.75 -4.85 -8.96
CA THR A 107 -20.81 -5.87 -8.85
C THR A 107 -22.20 -5.32 -9.13
N GLY A 108 -22.36 -4.02 -9.19
CA GLY A 108 -23.63 -3.31 -9.26
C GLY A 108 -24.08 -2.79 -7.89
N SER A 109 -25.23 -2.10 -7.86
CA SER A 109 -25.77 -1.48 -6.65
C SER A 109 -24.77 -0.56 -5.93
N ARG A 110 -23.84 0.03 -6.71
CA ARG A 110 -22.73 0.87 -6.21
C ARG A 110 -21.80 0.12 -5.23
N VAL A 111 -21.62 -1.16 -5.45
CA VAL A 111 -20.69 -2.01 -4.71
C VAL A 111 -19.60 -2.51 -5.64
N GLU A 112 -18.38 -2.51 -5.16
CA GLU A 112 -17.25 -3.17 -5.79
C GLU A 112 -16.55 -4.10 -4.81
N ILE A 113 -15.93 -5.13 -5.35
CA ILE A 113 -15.08 -6.07 -4.61
C ILE A 113 -13.70 -6.07 -5.24
N GLY A 114 -12.68 -6.25 -4.44
CA GLY A 114 -11.29 -6.23 -4.88
C GLY A 114 -10.45 -7.28 -4.19
N LEU A 115 -9.26 -7.49 -4.75
CA LEU A 115 -8.19 -8.29 -4.16
C LEU A 115 -6.86 -7.58 -4.40
N ASN A 116 -6.15 -7.30 -3.31
CA ASN A 116 -4.76 -6.85 -3.35
C ASN A 116 -3.86 -7.97 -2.84
N ILE A 117 -2.64 -8.04 -3.34
CA ILE A 117 -1.60 -8.95 -2.85
C ILE A 117 -0.45 -8.08 -2.34
N THR A 118 -0.23 -8.07 -1.02
CA THR A 118 0.79 -7.25 -0.37
C THR A 118 1.90 -8.10 0.22
N GLY A 119 2.96 -7.46 0.74
CA GLY A 119 4.06 -8.12 1.43
C GLY A 119 5.23 -8.54 0.54
N ASN A 120 5.18 -8.25 -0.76
CA ASN A 120 6.28 -8.51 -1.69
C ASN A 120 7.32 -7.37 -1.58
N ILE A 121 8.16 -7.41 -0.55
CA ILE A 121 9.15 -6.37 -0.26
C ILE A 121 10.54 -6.90 -0.58
N GLN A 122 11.34 -6.13 -1.34
CA GLN A 122 12.69 -6.47 -1.72
C GLN A 122 13.68 -5.34 -1.33
N PRO A 123 14.81 -5.63 -0.67
CA PRO A 123 15.23 -6.93 -0.15
C PRO A 123 14.51 -7.27 1.16
N GLY A 124 14.19 -8.53 1.34
CA GLY A 124 13.56 -9.01 2.59
C GLY A 124 12.85 -10.35 2.40
N PRO A 125 12.39 -10.96 3.47
CA PRO A 125 11.56 -12.14 3.37
C PRO A 125 10.21 -11.77 2.77
N ASP A 126 9.80 -12.51 1.77
CA ASP A 126 8.47 -12.39 1.17
C ASP A 126 7.40 -12.83 2.18
N SER A 127 6.56 -11.91 2.60
CA SER A 127 5.49 -12.11 3.58
C SER A 127 4.11 -11.89 2.95
N THR A 128 3.77 -12.69 1.95
CA THR A 128 2.55 -12.51 1.16
C THR A 128 1.30 -12.47 2.03
N THR A 129 0.52 -11.42 1.84
CA THR A 129 -0.80 -11.20 2.45
C THR A 129 -1.83 -10.99 1.35
N LEU A 130 -2.90 -11.74 1.37
CA LEU A 130 -4.07 -11.49 0.54
C LEU A 130 -4.95 -10.46 1.24
N VAL A 131 -5.46 -9.49 0.48
CA VAL A 131 -6.32 -8.43 1.00
C VAL A 131 -7.59 -8.34 0.14
N PRO A 132 -8.56 -9.26 0.33
CA PRO A 132 -9.89 -9.06 -0.21
C PRO A 132 -10.50 -7.78 0.36
N ALA A 133 -11.19 -7.04 -0.49
CA ALA A 133 -11.75 -5.74 -0.17
C ALA A 133 -13.19 -5.62 -0.68
N ILE A 134 -14.00 -4.86 0.03
CA ILE A 134 -15.32 -4.44 -0.39
C ILE A 134 -15.47 -2.93 -0.17
N LYS A 135 -16.07 -2.24 -1.14
CA LYS A 135 -16.46 -0.82 -1.02
C LYS A 135 -17.88 -0.63 -1.51
N TRP A 136 -18.66 0.09 -0.74
CA TRP A 136 -20.05 0.44 -1.05
C TRP A 136 -20.22 1.96 -0.99
N LYS A 137 -20.89 2.51 -2.02
CA LYS A 137 -21.24 3.92 -2.12
C LYS A 137 -22.76 4.10 -1.90
N PRO A 138 -23.24 4.19 -0.64
CA PRO A 138 -24.66 4.36 -0.35
C PRO A 138 -25.24 5.67 -0.88
N TYR A 139 -24.40 6.70 -1.01
CA TYR A 139 -24.87 8.02 -1.42
C TYR A 139 -24.02 8.62 -2.55
N GLN A 140 -24.70 9.20 -3.54
CA GLN A 140 -24.17 10.03 -4.60
C GLN A 140 -25.18 11.12 -4.90
N GLY A 141 -24.86 12.35 -4.52
CA GLY A 141 -25.71 13.52 -4.74
C GLY A 141 -25.40 14.23 -6.05
N GLU A 142 -26.42 14.86 -6.66
CA GLU A 142 -26.30 15.65 -7.90
C GLU A 142 -25.35 16.84 -7.77
N ASN A 143 -25.23 17.38 -6.55
CA ASN A 143 -24.37 18.53 -6.27
C ASN A 143 -22.91 18.15 -5.98
N GLY A 144 -22.47 16.91 -6.32
CA GLY A 144 -21.10 16.46 -6.21
C GLY A 144 -20.70 15.89 -4.84
N TRP A 145 -21.63 15.70 -3.91
CA TRP A 145 -21.36 14.95 -2.69
C TRP A 145 -21.44 13.45 -2.94
N ALA A 146 -20.52 12.70 -2.35
CA ALA A 146 -20.55 11.24 -2.33
C ALA A 146 -20.14 10.73 -0.95
N PHE A 147 -20.64 9.54 -0.57
CA PHE A 147 -20.28 8.86 0.66
C PHE A 147 -19.98 7.39 0.37
N VAL A 148 -18.90 6.86 0.94
CA VAL A 148 -18.52 5.46 0.85
C VAL A 148 -18.17 4.88 2.20
N VAL A 149 -18.38 3.58 2.32
CA VAL A 149 -17.85 2.74 3.40
C VAL A 149 -17.14 1.55 2.78
N GLY A 150 -16.11 1.04 3.45
CA GLY A 150 -15.38 -0.13 2.96
C GLY A 150 -14.63 -0.86 4.05
N ASP A 151 -14.19 -2.07 3.68
CA ASP A 151 -13.38 -2.94 4.51
C ASP A 151 -12.36 -3.68 3.66
N HIS A 152 -11.14 -3.79 4.17
CA HIS A 152 -10.06 -4.60 3.63
C HIS A 152 -9.65 -5.64 4.66
N LEU A 153 -9.83 -6.91 4.35
CA LEU A 153 -9.45 -8.03 5.23
C LEU A 153 -8.03 -8.49 4.90
N PHE A 154 -7.10 -8.31 5.80
CA PHE A 154 -5.71 -8.76 5.68
C PHE A 154 -5.57 -10.21 6.12
N VAL A 155 -5.24 -11.11 5.20
CA VAL A 155 -5.06 -12.54 5.46
C VAL A 155 -3.62 -12.94 5.11
N PRO A 156 -2.69 -12.96 6.09
CA PRO A 156 -1.32 -13.40 5.84
C PRO A 156 -1.30 -14.89 5.50
N ILE A 157 -0.73 -15.23 4.32
CA ILE A 157 -0.67 -16.62 3.84
C ILE A 157 0.75 -17.17 3.79
N ARG A 158 1.77 -16.31 3.79
CA ARG A 158 3.18 -16.70 3.75
C ARG A 158 4.00 -15.82 4.70
N ASN A 159 4.98 -16.42 5.41
CA ASN A 159 5.84 -15.74 6.39
C ASN A 159 5.02 -14.83 7.32
N ARG A 160 4.06 -15.41 8.00
CA ARG A 160 3.06 -14.70 8.79
C ARG A 160 3.70 -13.87 9.89
N ALA A 161 3.60 -12.55 9.76
CA ALA A 161 4.06 -11.61 10.79
C ALA A 161 2.95 -11.26 11.80
N TYR A 162 1.68 -11.54 11.46
CA TYR A 162 0.49 -11.24 12.27
C TYR A 162 -0.67 -12.18 11.92
N ASP A 163 -1.67 -12.25 12.79
CA ASP A 163 -2.94 -12.91 12.49
C ASP A 163 -3.81 -12.06 11.54
N ALA A 164 -4.86 -12.66 10.99
CA ALA A 164 -5.79 -11.93 10.14
C ALA A 164 -6.39 -10.72 10.88
N GLY A 165 -6.60 -9.66 10.15
CA GLY A 165 -7.16 -8.42 10.66
C GLY A 165 -7.73 -7.58 9.54
N ASN A 166 -8.30 -6.42 9.85
CA ASN A 166 -8.92 -5.57 8.84
C ASN A 166 -8.60 -4.07 9.00
N TYR A 167 -8.93 -3.34 7.96
CA TYR A 167 -8.99 -1.91 7.85
C TYR A 167 -10.39 -1.53 7.40
N VAL A 168 -11.14 -0.90 8.29
CA VAL A 168 -12.47 -0.37 8.00
C VAL A 168 -12.42 1.14 7.86
N TYR A 169 -13.25 1.70 6.98
CA TYR A 169 -13.28 3.14 6.75
C TYR A 169 -14.64 3.64 6.31
N ALA A 170 -14.85 4.94 6.52
CA ALA A 170 -15.96 5.69 5.98
C ALA A 170 -15.48 7.06 5.50
N GLU A 171 -15.90 7.48 4.30
CA GLU A 171 -15.45 8.73 3.69
C GLU A 171 -16.60 9.48 3.02
N VAL A 172 -16.50 10.78 3.07
CA VAL A 172 -17.31 11.70 2.30
C VAL A 172 -16.42 12.51 1.36
N SER A 173 -16.86 12.74 0.14
CA SER A 173 -16.20 13.67 -0.76
C SER A 173 -17.16 14.72 -1.30
N LYS A 174 -16.56 15.84 -1.70
CA LYS A 174 -17.21 16.93 -2.42
C LYS A 174 -16.43 17.25 -3.67
N THR A 175 -17.06 17.07 -4.83
CA THR A 175 -16.55 17.56 -6.11
C THR A 175 -17.16 18.93 -6.41
N PHE A 176 -16.31 19.92 -6.65
CA PHE A 176 -16.71 21.28 -6.98
C PHE A 176 -16.86 21.44 -8.49
N LYS A 177 -17.55 22.53 -8.93
CA LYS A 177 -17.76 22.81 -10.37
C LYS A 177 -16.48 22.89 -11.19
N GLY A 178 -15.37 23.31 -10.58
CA GLY A 178 -14.03 23.34 -11.23
C GLY A 178 -13.33 21.97 -11.32
N GLY A 179 -13.98 20.90 -10.88
CA GLY A 179 -13.41 19.55 -10.86
C GLY A 179 -12.56 19.22 -9.63
N THR A 180 -12.24 20.20 -8.79
CA THR A 180 -11.56 19.95 -7.51
C THR A 180 -12.37 19.01 -6.65
N ARG A 181 -11.77 17.94 -6.15
CA ARG A 181 -12.40 17.02 -5.19
C ARG A 181 -11.65 17.03 -3.87
N LEU A 182 -12.40 17.18 -2.80
CA LEU A 182 -11.92 17.01 -1.43
C LEU A 182 -12.59 15.78 -0.84
N THR A 183 -11.80 14.94 -0.21
CA THR A 183 -12.24 13.73 0.49
C THR A 183 -11.83 13.83 1.95
N ALA A 184 -12.70 13.43 2.86
CA ALA A 184 -12.40 13.34 4.29
C ALA A 184 -13.13 12.15 4.89
N GLY A 185 -12.49 11.45 5.81
CA GLY A 185 -13.08 10.28 6.45
C GLY A 185 -12.34 9.86 7.70
N GLY A 186 -12.86 8.79 8.29
CA GLY A 186 -12.25 8.12 9.42
C GLY A 186 -11.97 6.67 9.11
N TYR A 187 -11.02 6.10 9.82
CA TYR A 187 -10.63 4.70 9.69
C TYR A 187 -10.27 4.07 11.03
N ASP A 188 -10.31 2.75 11.06
CA ASP A 188 -9.74 1.91 12.12
C ASP A 188 -9.04 0.69 11.53
N PHE A 189 -7.86 0.38 12.09
CA PHE A 189 -7.13 -0.85 11.84
C PHE A 189 -7.23 -1.79 13.03
N THR A 190 -7.36 -3.07 12.80
CA THR A 190 -7.18 -4.05 13.88
C THR A 190 -5.74 -4.08 14.37
N LYS A 191 -5.53 -4.47 15.62
CA LYS A 191 -4.21 -4.60 16.26
C LYS A 191 -3.26 -5.50 15.45
N ASN A 192 -3.80 -6.50 14.78
CA ASN A 192 -3.01 -7.45 14.01
C ASN A 192 -2.42 -6.85 12.72
N VAL A 193 -3.06 -5.83 12.15
CA VAL A 193 -2.59 -5.14 10.94
C VAL A 193 -1.63 -4.01 11.28
N VAL A 194 -1.99 -3.22 12.29
CA VAL A 194 -1.18 -2.10 12.77
C VAL A 194 -0.92 -2.26 14.25
N ALA A 195 0.31 -2.59 14.61
CA ALA A 195 0.71 -2.88 15.99
C ALA A 195 0.73 -1.65 16.93
N ALA A 196 0.47 -0.46 16.43
CA ALA A 196 0.48 0.77 17.23
C ALA A 196 -0.70 0.85 18.21
N ALA A 197 -0.53 1.63 19.29
CA ALA A 197 -1.60 1.88 20.25
C ALA A 197 -2.78 2.64 19.61
N ASN A 198 -2.49 3.64 18.77
CA ASN A 198 -3.51 4.41 18.04
C ASN A 198 -3.65 3.84 16.64
N ARG A 199 -4.72 3.11 16.41
CA ARG A 199 -5.04 2.45 15.14
C ARG A 199 -6.12 3.17 14.33
N ALA A 200 -6.92 3.99 14.99
CA ALA A 200 -7.93 4.82 14.38
C ALA A 200 -7.40 6.22 14.08
N GLY A 201 -7.93 6.85 13.05
CA GLY A 201 -7.54 8.21 12.67
C GLY A 201 -8.43 8.79 11.58
N GLY A 202 -8.03 9.98 11.11
CA GLY A 202 -8.59 10.63 9.94
C GLY A 202 -7.82 10.27 8.69
N GLN A 203 -8.52 10.27 7.56
CA GLN A 203 -7.93 10.16 6.24
C GLN A 203 -8.50 11.25 5.34
N PHE A 204 -7.64 11.84 4.51
CA PHE A 204 -7.97 13.01 3.71
C PHE A 204 -7.42 12.86 2.30
N GLY A 205 -8.14 13.42 1.33
CA GLY A 205 -7.76 13.42 -0.06
C GLY A 205 -8.01 14.76 -0.73
N PHE A 206 -7.13 15.11 -1.65
CA PHE A 206 -7.22 16.28 -2.51
C PHE A 206 -6.91 15.87 -3.94
N GLU A 207 -7.75 16.30 -4.88
CA GLU A 207 -7.58 16.04 -6.31
C GLU A 207 -7.96 17.30 -7.07
N GLN A 208 -7.04 17.79 -7.91
CA GLN A 208 -7.22 18.97 -8.74
C GLN A 208 -6.86 18.64 -10.18
N PRO A 209 -7.84 18.51 -11.08
CA PRO A 209 -7.57 18.45 -12.50
C PRO A 209 -6.92 19.75 -13.00
N ILE A 210 -5.78 19.63 -13.67
CA ILE A 210 -5.09 20.73 -14.33
C ILE A 210 -5.52 20.79 -15.80
N ASN A 211 -5.68 19.63 -16.41
CA ASN A 211 -6.20 19.47 -17.76
C ASN A 211 -6.79 18.05 -17.92
N LYS A 212 -7.20 17.67 -19.16
CA LYS A 212 -7.81 16.37 -19.44
C LYS A 212 -6.89 15.17 -19.18
N LYS A 213 -5.57 15.38 -19.07
CA LYS A 213 -4.57 14.32 -18.92
C LYS A 213 -3.82 14.37 -17.61
N LEU A 214 -3.83 15.47 -16.89
CA LEU A 214 -3.02 15.69 -15.69
C LEU A 214 -3.86 16.21 -14.55
N SER A 215 -3.70 15.61 -13.36
CA SER A 215 -4.22 16.12 -12.09
C SER A 215 -3.11 16.19 -11.06
N ILE A 216 -3.18 17.18 -10.18
CA ILE A 216 -2.41 17.19 -8.92
C ILE A 216 -3.27 16.50 -7.88
N VAL A 217 -2.67 15.63 -7.10
CA VAL A 217 -3.35 14.87 -6.05
C VAL A 217 -2.50 14.81 -4.78
N ALA A 218 -3.16 14.65 -3.66
CA ALA A 218 -2.49 14.35 -2.40
C ALA A 218 -3.44 13.55 -1.51
N ASP A 219 -2.90 12.66 -0.72
CA ASP A 219 -3.66 12.01 0.35
C ASP A 219 -2.90 11.97 1.67
N TRP A 220 -3.60 11.72 2.75
CA TRP A 220 -3.03 11.69 4.09
C TRP A 220 -3.79 10.77 5.03
N PHE A 221 -3.10 9.74 5.52
CA PHE A 221 -3.47 8.98 6.71
C PHE A 221 -2.81 9.62 7.94
N THR A 222 -3.60 10.10 8.90
CA THR A 222 -3.10 10.91 10.02
C THR A 222 -2.36 10.16 11.11
N GLY A 223 -2.48 8.86 11.19
CA GLY A 223 -1.98 8.04 12.29
C GLY A 223 -0.47 8.05 12.46
N LYS A 224 -0.02 7.82 13.68
CA LYS A 224 1.39 7.54 14.03
C LYS A 224 1.65 6.04 14.03
N HIS A 225 1.52 5.41 12.88
CA HIS A 225 1.65 3.98 12.66
C HIS A 225 2.21 3.70 11.27
N SER A 226 2.48 2.43 10.96
CA SER A 226 3.13 2.01 9.71
C SER A 226 2.39 2.41 8.43
N ALA A 227 1.08 2.67 8.48
CA ALA A 227 0.29 3.17 7.35
C ALA A 227 0.11 4.71 7.36
N GLY A 228 0.72 5.44 8.30
CA GLY A 228 0.56 6.89 8.45
C GLY A 228 1.48 7.67 7.53
N TYR A 229 0.97 8.12 6.38
CA TYR A 229 1.71 8.87 5.36
C TYR A 229 0.90 10.04 4.82
N PHE A 230 1.61 11.13 4.48
CA PHE A 230 1.16 12.17 3.57
C PHE A 230 1.83 11.94 2.21
N THR A 231 1.05 11.82 1.15
CA THR A 231 1.55 11.48 -0.19
C THR A 231 1.04 12.51 -1.22
N PRO A 232 1.80 13.58 -1.49
CA PRO A 232 1.58 14.46 -2.63
C PRO A 232 2.06 13.80 -3.92
N GLY A 233 1.41 14.15 -5.04
CA GLY A 233 1.81 13.64 -6.34
C GLY A 233 0.93 14.09 -7.49
N VAL A 234 1.03 13.35 -8.59
CA VAL A 234 0.31 13.61 -9.83
C VAL A 234 -0.33 12.34 -10.38
N VAL A 235 -1.45 12.51 -11.06
CA VAL A 235 -2.11 11.49 -11.86
C VAL A 235 -2.05 11.90 -13.31
N PHE A 236 -1.67 10.98 -14.18
CA PHE A 236 -1.59 11.24 -15.63
C PHE A 236 -2.26 10.13 -16.43
N LYS A 237 -3.09 10.52 -17.39
CA LYS A 237 -3.75 9.61 -18.32
C LYS A 237 -2.86 9.39 -19.54
N VAL A 238 -2.30 8.18 -19.64
CA VAL A 238 -1.46 7.77 -20.78
C VAL A 238 -2.33 7.49 -21.99
N GLY A 239 -3.55 7.02 -21.75
CA GLY A 239 -4.53 6.69 -22.80
C GLY A 239 -5.93 6.59 -22.21
N PRO A 240 -6.91 6.13 -23.00
CA PRO A 240 -8.30 6.04 -22.55
C PRO A 240 -8.51 5.00 -21.43
N ARG A 241 -7.63 4.03 -21.33
CA ARG A 241 -7.72 2.93 -20.36
C ARG A 241 -6.58 2.89 -19.34
N VAL A 242 -5.47 3.61 -19.60
CA VAL A 242 -4.27 3.58 -18.80
C VAL A 242 -4.13 4.87 -18.01
N THR A 243 -4.00 4.74 -16.69
CA THR A 243 -3.73 5.85 -15.78
C THR A 243 -2.44 5.54 -15.03
N GLY A 244 -1.55 6.50 -14.95
CA GLY A 244 -0.34 6.43 -14.14
C GLY A 244 -0.42 7.42 -12.99
N TYR A 245 0.23 7.08 -11.89
CA TYR A 245 0.35 7.92 -10.71
C TYR A 245 1.82 7.99 -10.30
N ALA A 246 2.25 9.14 -9.84
CA ALA A 246 3.58 9.31 -9.28
C ALA A 246 3.49 10.20 -8.05
N GLY A 247 3.94 9.69 -6.92
CA GLY A 247 3.87 10.36 -5.63
C GLY A 247 5.14 10.15 -4.80
N TYR A 248 5.23 10.93 -3.73
CA TYR A 248 6.28 10.81 -2.73
C TYR A 248 5.65 10.72 -1.35
N SER A 249 5.71 9.54 -0.74
CA SER A 249 5.13 9.28 0.58
C SER A 249 6.06 9.77 1.67
N ILE A 250 5.53 10.63 2.53
CA ILE A 250 6.21 11.24 3.67
C ILE A 250 5.61 10.65 4.94
N GLY A 251 6.38 9.81 5.64
CA GLY A 251 5.93 9.16 6.86
C GLY A 251 5.62 10.16 7.97
N ASN A 252 4.53 9.97 8.67
CA ASN A 252 4.21 10.67 9.91
C ASN A 252 5.25 10.31 10.98
N GLN A 253 5.34 11.12 12.02
CA GLN A 253 6.25 10.86 13.13
C GLN A 253 5.98 9.52 13.82
N ASN A 254 6.99 8.93 14.42
CA ASN A 254 7.03 7.68 15.19
C ASN A 254 7.00 6.42 14.31
N ALA A 255 5.87 5.72 14.16
CA ALA A 255 5.83 4.39 13.57
C ALA A 255 6.19 4.36 12.08
N SER A 256 5.82 5.39 11.32
CA SER A 256 6.37 5.60 9.97
C SER A 256 7.81 6.10 10.03
N ASN A 257 8.20 6.66 11.18
CA ASN A 257 9.56 7.02 11.59
C ASN A 257 10.34 7.83 10.55
N GLY A 258 9.68 8.82 9.93
CA GLY A 258 10.28 9.60 8.85
C GLY A 258 10.63 8.75 7.62
N ASN A 259 10.03 7.58 7.45
CA ASN A 259 10.16 6.80 6.24
C ASN A 259 9.60 7.59 5.06
N HIS A 260 10.41 7.79 4.06
CA HIS A 260 10.05 8.49 2.84
C HIS A 260 10.37 7.59 1.65
N PHE A 261 9.43 7.46 0.73
CA PHE A 261 9.60 6.61 -0.45
C PHE A 261 8.82 7.15 -1.64
N PHE A 262 9.25 6.78 -2.83
CA PHE A 262 8.51 7.02 -4.05
C PHE A 262 7.41 5.97 -4.23
N LEU A 263 6.27 6.43 -4.75
CA LEU A 263 5.14 5.59 -5.09
C LEU A 263 4.78 5.83 -6.56
N LEU A 264 4.76 4.76 -7.33
CA LEU A 264 4.27 4.73 -8.71
C LEU A 264 3.12 3.74 -8.79
N GLU A 265 2.03 4.13 -9.47
CA GLU A 265 0.90 3.24 -9.70
C GLU A 265 0.55 3.23 -11.19
N PHE A 266 0.16 2.08 -11.68
CA PHE A 266 -0.23 1.85 -13.07
C PHE A 266 -1.57 1.14 -13.11
N GLY A 267 -2.61 1.90 -13.43
CA GLY A 267 -3.97 1.41 -13.50
C GLY A 267 -4.43 1.13 -14.93
N TYR A 268 -5.18 0.05 -15.11
CA TYR A 268 -5.79 -0.33 -16.37
C TYR A 268 -7.28 -0.64 -16.21
N ASN A 269 -8.12 0.03 -16.99
CA ASN A 269 -9.56 -0.23 -17.06
C ASN A 269 -9.87 -1.20 -18.20
N PHE A 270 -10.44 -2.35 -17.87
CA PHE A 270 -10.98 -3.31 -18.83
C PHE A 270 -12.44 -2.93 -19.17
N ASN A 271 -12.77 -2.78 -20.44
CA ASN A 271 -14.13 -2.51 -20.99
C ASN A 271 -14.66 -1.08 -20.73
#